data_aee6ee9b8b685d4cdae079045fa179ad
#
_entry.id   aee6ee9b8b685d4cdae079045fa179ad
#
_cell.length_a   1.000
_cell.length_b   1.000
_cell.length_c   1.000
_cell.angle_alpha   90.00
_cell.angle_beta   90.00
_cell.angle_gamma   90.00
#
_symmetry.space_group_name_H-M   'P 1'
#
loop_
_entity.id
_entity.type
_entity.pdbx_description
1 polymer ?
#
loop_
_entity_poly.entity_id
_entity_poly.type
_entity_poly.pdbx_seq_one_letter_code
_entity_poly.pdbx_strand_id
1 'polypeptide(L)'
;MAVLCIALGIVGLVGGGLIAPRRALSAALSNFSLLAGIAQAGVIFAAILFVTGARWDGPLRQMGLRFGTFLPAALGLFALLALAGSRWAGAVEHGRWPAAGVLVRDGAILTLLLGLSRSFDRSLAQSPHRGSGSGRRARVLAPLLLIAYAYGWSWLAFDLLMGLAPEFVSTLFGAFVFIGNLYGALAALALTAALLARAPAGAALAPPQRLHDLGKLLFAFCLLWTYLLFSQILPIWYGNLPHETGYLVDRMTAPWSVWGWIMMLAGFGLPFVLLLGRAGKRRPALLASASVSVLFALWLERSLMVAPALSGAPPWGWIELSVALGSAGAFTLCVGRGPSRSPDPLTDGPM
;
A
#
# COMPACT_ATOMS: atom_id res chain seq x y z
N MET A 1 -9.29 -0.79 -20.97
CA MET A 1 -8.67 0.32 -20.20
C MET A 1 -7.43 -0.14 -19.43
N ALA A 2 -7.50 -1.13 -18.54
CA ALA A 2 -6.34 -1.60 -17.77
C ALA A 2 -5.14 -2.04 -18.64
N VAL A 3 -5.38 -2.76 -19.74
CA VAL A 3 -4.30 -3.18 -20.66
C VAL A 3 -3.60 -1.99 -21.33
N LEU A 4 -4.35 -0.94 -21.68
CA LEU A 4 -3.77 0.29 -22.21
C LEU A 4 -2.89 1.01 -21.16
N CYS A 5 -3.35 1.08 -19.93
CA CYS A 5 -2.55 1.64 -18.83
C CYS A 5 -1.26 0.84 -18.63
N ILE A 6 -1.32 -0.49 -18.65
CA ILE A 6 -0.13 -1.35 -18.55
C ILE A 6 0.85 -1.09 -19.69
N ALA A 7 0.35 -0.99 -20.92
CA ALA A 7 1.20 -0.68 -22.09
C ALA A 7 1.91 0.68 -21.93
N LEU A 8 1.18 1.72 -21.48
CA LEU A 8 1.75 3.03 -21.17
C LEU A 8 2.82 2.93 -20.07
N GLY A 9 2.59 2.14 -19.04
CA GLY A 9 3.56 1.92 -17.96
C GLY A 9 4.84 1.23 -18.43
N ILE A 10 4.70 0.24 -19.31
CA ILE A 10 5.86 -0.43 -19.94
C ILE A 10 6.65 0.56 -20.78
N VAL A 11 5.99 1.37 -21.61
CA VAL A 11 6.64 2.42 -22.41
C VAL A 11 7.35 3.42 -21.50
N GLY A 12 6.71 3.87 -20.39
CA GLY A 12 7.32 4.77 -19.43
C GLY A 12 8.54 4.17 -18.73
N LEU A 13 8.47 2.89 -18.35
CA LEU A 13 9.57 2.19 -17.68
C LEU A 13 10.75 1.94 -18.63
N VAL A 14 10.48 1.43 -19.84
CA VAL A 14 11.52 1.12 -20.82
C VAL A 14 12.10 2.41 -21.41
N GLY A 15 11.27 3.33 -21.89
CA GLY A 15 11.72 4.61 -22.43
C GLY A 15 12.42 5.47 -21.37
N GLY A 16 11.86 5.52 -20.16
CA GLY A 16 12.48 6.18 -19.01
C GLY A 16 13.83 5.55 -18.62
N GLY A 17 13.91 4.21 -18.65
CA GLY A 17 15.15 3.48 -18.37
C GLY A 17 16.28 3.79 -19.36
N LEU A 18 15.95 4.11 -20.63
CA LEU A 18 16.92 4.50 -21.64
C LEU A 18 17.34 5.96 -21.54
N ILE A 19 16.42 6.87 -21.19
CA ILE A 19 16.64 8.33 -21.21
C ILE A 19 17.07 8.86 -19.82
N ALA A 20 16.43 8.37 -18.76
CA ALA A 20 16.62 8.83 -17.39
C ALA A 20 16.48 7.66 -16.38
N PRO A 21 17.46 6.72 -16.35
CA PRO A 21 17.35 5.48 -15.60
C PRO A 21 17.08 5.67 -14.11
N ARG A 22 17.65 6.70 -13.48
CA ARG A 22 17.40 7.01 -12.06
C ARG A 22 15.94 7.40 -11.79
N ARG A 23 15.33 8.18 -12.69
CA ARG A 23 13.91 8.55 -12.59
C ARG A 23 13.00 7.35 -12.79
N ALA A 24 13.30 6.50 -13.77
CA ALA A 24 12.55 5.26 -14.00
C ALA A 24 12.63 4.31 -12.81
N LEU A 25 13.82 4.15 -12.21
CA LEU A 25 14.03 3.34 -11.01
C LEU A 25 13.27 3.91 -9.81
N SER A 26 13.36 5.23 -9.59
CA SER A 26 12.62 5.94 -8.53
C SER A 26 11.11 5.74 -8.67
N ALA A 27 10.55 5.96 -9.86
CA ALA A 27 9.14 5.76 -10.13
C ALA A 27 8.72 4.30 -9.92
N ALA A 28 9.51 3.34 -10.40
CA ALA A 28 9.22 1.92 -10.25
C ALA A 28 9.26 1.47 -8.78
N LEU A 29 10.26 1.89 -8.00
CA LEU A 29 10.37 1.56 -6.57
C LEU A 29 9.24 2.18 -5.74
N SER A 30 8.88 3.44 -6.00
CA SER A 30 7.77 4.13 -5.33
C SER A 30 6.44 3.40 -5.57
N ASN A 31 6.14 3.04 -6.82
CA ASN A 31 4.92 2.33 -7.17
C ASN A 31 4.92 0.87 -6.68
N PHE A 32 6.07 0.18 -6.72
CA PHE A 32 6.22 -1.15 -6.14
C PHE A 32 5.91 -1.13 -4.65
N SER A 33 6.57 -0.27 -3.88
CA SER A 33 6.40 -0.21 -2.42
C SER A 33 4.97 0.12 -2.01
N LEU A 34 4.28 0.99 -2.76
CA LEU A 34 2.88 1.32 -2.53
C LEU A 34 1.95 0.14 -2.85
N LEU A 35 2.00 -0.36 -4.08
CA LEU A 35 0.99 -1.33 -4.55
C LEU A 35 1.21 -2.73 -3.99
N ALA A 36 2.47 -3.17 -3.81
CA ALA A 36 2.77 -4.41 -3.10
C ALA A 36 2.34 -4.31 -1.63
N GLY A 37 2.56 -3.14 -1.00
CA GLY A 37 2.07 -2.83 0.34
C GLY A 37 0.56 -2.91 0.46
N ILE A 38 -0.18 -2.24 -0.42
CA ILE A 38 -1.65 -2.27 -0.47
C ILE A 38 -2.15 -3.70 -0.72
N ALA A 39 -1.53 -4.43 -1.65
CA ALA A 39 -1.92 -5.81 -1.94
C ALA A 39 -1.77 -6.73 -0.73
N GLN A 40 -0.61 -6.65 -0.06
CA GLN A 40 -0.36 -7.42 1.15
C GLN A 40 -1.32 -7.01 2.27
N ALA A 41 -1.50 -5.70 2.50
CA ALA A 41 -2.35 -5.15 3.54
C ALA A 41 -3.84 -5.50 3.34
N GLY A 42 -4.30 -5.70 2.10
CA GLY A 42 -5.64 -6.23 1.84
C GLY A 42 -5.84 -7.64 2.40
N VAL A 43 -4.86 -8.52 2.22
CA VAL A 43 -4.90 -9.88 2.82
C VAL A 43 -4.79 -9.79 4.35
N ILE A 44 -3.95 -8.89 4.86
CA ILE A 44 -3.82 -8.63 6.31
C ILE A 44 -5.14 -8.15 6.91
N PHE A 45 -5.84 -7.26 6.24
CA PHE A 45 -7.17 -6.82 6.68
C PHE A 45 -8.14 -8.00 6.79
N ALA A 46 -8.16 -8.90 5.80
CA ALA A 46 -8.94 -10.12 5.86
C ALA A 46 -8.54 -11.03 7.04
N ALA A 47 -7.24 -11.12 7.36
CA ALA A 47 -6.75 -11.87 8.51
C ALA A 47 -7.14 -11.22 9.85
N ILE A 48 -7.09 -9.89 9.96
CA ILE A 48 -7.57 -9.13 11.13
C ILE A 48 -9.04 -9.45 11.38
N LEU A 49 -9.90 -9.34 10.35
CA LEU A 49 -11.32 -9.63 10.46
C LEU A 49 -11.60 -11.06 10.87
N PHE A 50 -10.79 -12.01 10.39
CA PHE A 50 -10.89 -13.42 10.79
C PHE A 50 -10.52 -13.65 12.26
N VAL A 51 -9.41 -13.06 12.74
CA VAL A 51 -8.93 -13.19 14.12
C VAL A 51 -9.91 -12.53 15.10
N THR A 52 -10.41 -11.34 14.77
CA THR A 52 -11.37 -10.60 15.62
C THR A 52 -12.78 -11.19 15.61
N GLY A 53 -13.05 -12.15 14.71
CA GLY A 53 -14.37 -12.75 14.57
C GLY A 53 -15.44 -11.79 14.04
N ALA A 54 -15.04 -10.76 13.28
CA ALA A 54 -15.94 -9.78 12.70
C ALA A 54 -16.96 -10.47 11.77
N ARG A 55 -18.25 -10.15 11.92
CA ARG A 55 -19.35 -10.76 11.17
C ARG A 55 -19.96 -9.86 10.10
N TRP A 56 -19.67 -8.57 10.15
CA TRP A 56 -20.28 -7.54 9.30
C TRP A 56 -19.63 -7.37 7.92
N ASP A 57 -18.59 -8.13 7.60
CA ASP A 57 -17.60 -7.82 6.57
C ASP A 57 -17.44 -8.86 5.44
N GLY A 58 -18.30 -9.89 5.36
CA GLY A 58 -18.14 -11.00 4.42
C GLY A 58 -17.66 -10.62 3.00
N PRO A 59 -18.32 -9.70 2.28
CA PRO A 59 -17.86 -9.22 0.97
C PRO A 59 -16.55 -8.48 1.02
N LEU A 60 -16.29 -7.68 2.07
CA LEU A 60 -15.07 -6.87 2.19
C LEU A 60 -13.85 -7.74 2.47
N ARG A 61 -14.00 -8.80 3.25
CA ARG A 61 -12.96 -9.79 3.47
C ARG A 61 -12.56 -10.46 2.15
N GLN A 62 -13.53 -10.84 1.33
CA GLN A 62 -13.25 -11.41 0.01
C GLN A 62 -12.55 -10.42 -0.91
N MET A 63 -12.95 -9.14 -0.89
CA MET A 63 -12.27 -8.09 -1.67
C MET A 63 -10.83 -7.91 -1.20
N GLY A 64 -10.57 -7.90 0.11
CA GLY A 64 -9.21 -7.83 0.66
C GLY A 64 -8.33 -9.01 0.22
N LEU A 65 -8.88 -10.24 0.24
CA LEU A 65 -8.17 -11.44 -0.26
C LEU A 65 -7.84 -11.35 -1.75
N ARG A 66 -8.73 -10.74 -2.57
CA ARG A 66 -8.45 -10.52 -4.01
C ARG A 66 -7.25 -9.60 -4.25
N PHE A 67 -6.94 -8.66 -3.35
CA PHE A 67 -5.72 -7.84 -3.48
C PHE A 67 -4.46 -8.71 -3.49
N GLY A 68 -4.45 -9.82 -2.76
CA GLY A 68 -3.37 -10.81 -2.76
C GLY A 68 -3.07 -11.44 -4.12
N THR A 69 -3.97 -11.35 -5.10
CA THR A 69 -3.70 -11.83 -6.47
C THR A 69 -2.61 -11.03 -7.18
N PHE A 70 -2.33 -9.81 -6.74
CA PHE A 70 -1.24 -8.98 -7.27
C PHE A 70 0.14 -9.37 -6.71
N LEU A 71 0.22 -10.04 -5.56
CA LEU A 71 1.51 -10.34 -4.88
C LEU A 71 2.52 -11.12 -5.75
N PRO A 72 2.13 -12.08 -6.61
CA PRO A 72 3.10 -12.71 -7.51
C PRO A 72 3.69 -11.75 -8.54
N ALA A 73 2.86 -10.84 -9.07
CA ALA A 73 3.34 -9.80 -9.99
C ALA A 73 4.26 -8.80 -9.24
N ALA A 74 3.94 -8.47 -7.99
CA ALA A 74 4.80 -7.65 -7.14
C ALA A 74 6.16 -8.31 -6.88
N LEU A 75 6.21 -9.63 -6.62
CA LEU A 75 7.47 -10.36 -6.45
C LEU A 75 8.30 -10.35 -7.75
N GLY A 76 7.65 -10.54 -8.91
CA GLY A 76 8.31 -10.42 -10.22
C GLY A 76 8.86 -9.02 -10.48
N LEU A 77 8.08 -7.98 -10.14
CA LEU A 77 8.52 -6.59 -10.25
C LEU A 77 9.68 -6.29 -9.30
N PHE A 78 9.68 -6.82 -8.07
CA PHE A 78 10.81 -6.72 -7.14
C PHE A 78 12.08 -7.34 -7.73
N ALA A 79 12.00 -8.52 -8.33
CA ALA A 79 13.16 -9.16 -8.97
C ALA A 79 13.71 -8.30 -10.12
N LEU A 80 12.83 -7.72 -10.93
CA LEU A 80 13.23 -6.78 -12.00
C LEU A 80 13.89 -5.52 -11.43
N LEU A 81 13.35 -4.95 -10.34
CA LEU A 81 13.92 -3.80 -9.65
C LEU A 81 15.30 -4.12 -9.07
N ALA A 82 15.48 -5.29 -8.47
CA ALA A 82 16.75 -5.73 -7.93
C ALA A 82 17.83 -5.83 -9.02
N LEU A 83 17.48 -6.41 -10.18
CA LEU A 83 18.37 -6.52 -11.33
C LEU A 83 18.67 -5.18 -12.01
N ALA A 84 17.65 -4.33 -12.18
CA ALA A 84 17.81 -3.01 -12.78
C ALA A 84 18.59 -2.07 -11.84
N GLY A 85 18.26 -2.10 -10.56
CA GLY A 85 18.89 -1.25 -9.57
C GLY A 85 20.37 -1.52 -9.41
N SER A 86 20.80 -2.78 -9.45
CA SER A 86 22.24 -3.13 -9.42
C SER A 86 23.03 -2.55 -10.61
N ARG A 87 22.38 -2.39 -11.77
CA ARG A 87 23.00 -1.81 -12.98
C ARG A 87 22.94 -0.28 -12.99
N TRP A 88 21.79 0.28 -12.62
CA TRP A 88 21.52 1.72 -12.73
C TRP A 88 22.01 2.52 -11.53
N ALA A 89 22.03 1.90 -10.33
CA ALA A 89 22.53 2.51 -9.12
C ALA A 89 24.06 2.54 -9.02
N GLY A 90 24.77 1.65 -9.71
CA GLY A 90 26.23 1.72 -9.84
C GLY A 90 26.75 2.99 -10.52
N ALA A 91 25.86 3.74 -11.20
CA ALA A 91 26.11 5.08 -11.72
C ALA A 91 25.81 6.20 -10.69
N VAL A 92 25.41 5.88 -9.46
CA VAL A 92 25.13 6.85 -8.39
C VAL A 92 26.39 7.00 -7.54
N GLU A 93 26.98 8.19 -7.52
CA GLU A 93 28.24 8.52 -6.84
C GLU A 93 28.29 8.19 -5.32
N HIS A 94 27.19 7.79 -4.70
CA HIS A 94 27.10 7.53 -3.26
C HIS A 94 26.55 6.15 -2.89
N GLY A 95 26.48 5.17 -3.81
CA GLY A 95 26.25 3.74 -3.49
C GLY A 95 25.00 3.43 -2.64
N ARG A 96 23.91 4.18 -2.79
CA ARG A 96 22.72 4.10 -1.93
C ARG A 96 21.74 2.96 -2.29
N TRP A 97 22.09 2.12 -3.26
CA TRP A 97 21.25 0.96 -3.58
C TRP A 97 21.58 -0.21 -2.65
N PRO A 98 20.59 -0.97 -2.17
CA PRO A 98 20.85 -2.09 -1.27
C PRO A 98 21.80 -3.12 -1.87
N ALA A 99 22.69 -3.66 -1.03
CA ALA A 99 23.63 -4.71 -1.43
C ALA A 99 22.88 -5.98 -1.88
N ALA A 100 23.50 -6.81 -2.71
CA ALA A 100 22.87 -8.03 -3.23
C ALA A 100 22.34 -8.96 -2.14
N GLY A 101 23.07 -9.11 -1.01
CA GLY A 101 22.61 -9.92 0.13
C GLY A 101 21.33 -9.38 0.77
N VAL A 102 21.18 -8.05 0.85
CA VAL A 102 19.97 -7.39 1.34
C VAL A 102 18.80 -7.68 0.41
N LEU A 103 18.99 -7.51 -0.91
CA LEU A 103 17.96 -7.79 -1.90
C LEU A 103 17.52 -9.26 -1.90
N VAL A 104 18.44 -10.21 -1.69
CA VAL A 104 18.12 -11.64 -1.54
C VAL A 104 17.26 -11.87 -0.28
N ARG A 105 17.61 -11.25 0.84
CA ARG A 105 16.83 -11.33 2.08
C ARG A 105 15.42 -10.75 1.87
N ASP A 106 15.30 -9.60 1.23
CA ASP A 106 14.02 -8.93 0.96
C ASP A 106 13.15 -9.76 0.02
N GLY A 107 13.75 -10.39 -0.98
CA GLY A 107 13.08 -11.35 -1.86
C GLY A 107 12.58 -12.58 -1.09
N ALA A 108 13.34 -13.08 -0.12
CA ALA A 108 12.92 -14.17 0.76
C ALA A 108 11.76 -13.75 1.66
N ILE A 109 11.78 -12.55 2.23
CA ILE A 109 10.68 -11.98 3.03
C ILE A 109 9.40 -11.88 2.18
N LEU A 110 9.47 -11.32 0.98
CA LEU A 110 8.33 -11.20 0.07
C LEU A 110 7.78 -12.59 -0.33
N THR A 111 8.66 -13.55 -0.57
CA THR A 111 8.28 -14.94 -0.90
C THR A 111 7.59 -15.62 0.28
N LEU A 112 8.09 -15.43 1.49
CA LEU A 112 7.46 -15.92 2.72
C LEU A 112 6.06 -15.31 2.91
N LEU A 113 5.93 -13.99 2.79
CA LEU A 113 4.66 -13.29 2.90
C LEU A 113 3.64 -13.74 1.84
N LEU A 114 4.09 -13.95 0.60
CA LEU A 114 3.28 -14.52 -0.48
C LEU A 114 2.82 -15.95 -0.14
N GLY A 115 3.74 -16.80 0.35
CA GLY A 115 3.46 -18.17 0.74
C GLY A 115 2.44 -18.27 1.86
N LEU A 116 2.62 -17.46 2.92
CA LEU A 116 1.68 -17.37 4.05
C LEU A 116 0.30 -16.84 3.60
N SER A 117 0.27 -15.78 2.78
CA SER A 117 -0.98 -15.21 2.25
C SER A 117 -1.77 -16.22 1.44
N ARG A 118 -1.10 -16.94 0.55
CA ARG A 118 -1.74 -18.01 -0.25
C ARG A 118 -2.20 -19.18 0.59
N SER A 119 -1.41 -19.56 1.59
CA SER A 119 -1.77 -20.66 2.50
C SER A 119 -2.99 -20.30 3.35
N PHE A 120 -3.04 -19.05 3.84
CA PHE A 120 -4.21 -18.52 4.56
C PHE A 120 -5.44 -18.49 3.66
N ASP A 121 -5.32 -17.93 2.46
CA ASP A 121 -6.40 -17.85 1.47
C ASP A 121 -6.97 -19.24 1.10
N ARG A 122 -6.08 -20.23 0.85
CA ARG A 122 -6.47 -21.61 0.56
C ARG A 122 -7.17 -22.27 1.76
N SER A 123 -6.68 -22.02 2.99
CA SER A 123 -7.27 -22.59 4.18
C SER A 123 -8.69 -22.07 4.42
N LEU A 124 -8.98 -20.81 4.09
CA LEU A 124 -10.33 -20.26 4.12
C LEU A 124 -11.24 -20.87 3.03
N ALA A 125 -10.71 -21.07 1.81
CA ALA A 125 -11.47 -21.65 0.70
C ALA A 125 -11.90 -23.10 0.97
N GLN A 126 -11.10 -23.86 1.73
CA GLN A 126 -11.36 -25.29 2.04
C GLN A 126 -12.22 -25.48 3.29
N SER A 127 -12.60 -24.41 4.00
CA SER A 127 -13.32 -24.49 5.27
C SER A 127 -14.70 -23.86 5.16
N PRO A 128 -15.74 -24.62 4.73
CA PRO A 128 -17.12 -24.11 4.81
C PRO A 128 -17.60 -23.94 6.25
N HIS A 129 -16.98 -24.60 7.24
CA HIS A 129 -17.39 -24.56 8.65
C HIS A 129 -16.21 -24.33 9.59
N ARG A 130 -16.37 -23.50 10.63
CA ARG A 130 -15.34 -23.18 11.65
C ARG A 130 -14.76 -24.40 12.40
N GLY A 131 -15.42 -25.55 12.36
CA GLY A 131 -15.00 -26.79 13.03
C GLY A 131 -14.14 -27.74 12.21
N SER A 132 -13.95 -27.49 10.91
CA SER A 132 -13.14 -28.35 10.03
C SER A 132 -11.64 -28.21 10.29
N GLY A 133 -10.84 -29.23 9.95
CA GLY A 133 -9.38 -29.22 10.13
C GLY A 133 -8.69 -28.05 9.40
N SER A 134 -9.26 -27.57 8.30
CA SER A 134 -8.79 -26.38 7.58
C SER A 134 -9.11 -25.07 8.32
N GLY A 135 -10.20 -25.00 9.09
CA GLY A 135 -10.48 -23.90 10.00
C GLY A 135 -9.46 -23.80 11.15
N ARG A 136 -8.89 -24.94 11.59
CA ARG A 136 -7.77 -24.95 12.54
C ARG A 136 -6.49 -24.37 11.92
N ARG A 137 -6.21 -24.68 10.66
CA ARG A 137 -5.08 -24.08 9.91
C ARG A 137 -5.20 -22.57 9.79
N ALA A 138 -6.36 -22.05 9.40
CA ALA A 138 -6.58 -20.62 9.28
C ALA A 138 -6.38 -19.89 10.63
N ARG A 139 -6.78 -20.50 11.76
CA ARG A 139 -6.57 -19.94 13.11
C ARG A 139 -5.11 -19.80 13.50
N VAL A 140 -4.21 -20.63 12.96
CA VAL A 140 -2.76 -20.52 13.19
C VAL A 140 -2.13 -19.59 12.18
N LEU A 141 -2.53 -19.68 10.90
CA LEU A 141 -1.94 -18.89 9.83
C LEU A 141 -2.27 -17.40 9.93
N ALA A 142 -3.46 -17.03 10.41
CA ALA A 142 -3.86 -15.63 10.49
C ALA A 142 -2.94 -14.81 11.44
N PRO A 143 -2.75 -15.17 12.73
CA PRO A 143 -1.85 -14.41 13.61
C PRO A 143 -0.39 -14.48 13.14
N LEU A 144 0.06 -15.63 12.61
CA LEU A 144 1.40 -15.76 12.06
C LEU A 144 1.61 -14.78 10.89
N LEU A 145 0.63 -14.66 10.00
CA LEU A 145 0.66 -13.73 8.88
C LEU A 145 0.69 -12.27 9.34
N LEU A 146 -0.06 -11.92 10.40
CA LEU A 146 -0.05 -10.57 10.98
C LEU A 146 1.32 -10.19 11.52
N ILE A 147 1.95 -11.10 12.27
CA ILE A 147 3.29 -10.89 12.82
C ILE A 147 4.32 -10.81 11.67
N ALA A 148 4.29 -11.76 10.73
CA ALA A 148 5.19 -11.77 9.59
C ALA A 148 5.05 -10.51 8.73
N TYR A 149 3.85 -9.97 8.59
CA TYR A 149 3.62 -8.71 7.88
C TYR A 149 4.26 -7.52 8.58
N ALA A 150 4.03 -7.35 9.89
CA ALA A 150 4.56 -6.23 10.64
C ALA A 150 6.11 -6.22 10.58
N TYR A 151 6.74 -7.36 10.87
CA TYR A 151 8.20 -7.47 10.79
C TYR A 151 8.72 -7.39 9.35
N GLY A 152 8.14 -8.12 8.41
CA GLY A 152 8.60 -8.17 7.03
C GLY A 152 8.53 -6.81 6.35
N TRP A 153 7.41 -6.10 6.47
CA TRP A 153 7.30 -4.75 5.91
C TRP A 153 8.14 -3.71 6.64
N SER A 154 8.44 -3.90 7.93
CA SER A 154 9.41 -3.04 8.63
C SER A 154 10.82 -3.22 8.05
N TRP A 155 11.28 -4.47 7.83
CA TRP A 155 12.56 -4.73 7.18
C TRP A 155 12.63 -4.16 5.77
N LEU A 156 11.61 -4.44 4.93
CA LEU A 156 11.53 -3.88 3.57
C LEU A 156 11.55 -2.35 3.57
N ALA A 157 10.92 -1.71 4.55
CA ALA A 157 10.91 -0.26 4.68
C ALA A 157 12.31 0.27 5.04
N PHE A 158 13.01 -0.37 5.98
CA PHE A 158 14.35 0.03 6.37
C PHE A 158 15.34 -0.13 5.21
N ASP A 159 15.24 -1.21 4.44
CA ASP A 159 16.19 -1.52 3.38
C ASP A 159 15.93 -0.74 2.09
N LEU A 160 14.67 -0.72 1.64
CA LEU A 160 14.31 -0.19 0.33
C LEU A 160 13.97 1.31 0.33
N LEU A 161 13.59 1.86 1.48
CA LEU A 161 13.15 3.25 1.57
C LEU A 161 14.05 4.08 2.48
N MET A 162 14.24 3.67 3.75
CA MET A 162 15.09 4.40 4.70
C MET A 162 16.57 4.30 4.31
N GLY A 163 17.01 3.13 3.85
CA GLY A 163 18.41 2.90 3.42
C GLY A 163 18.89 3.77 2.27
N LEU A 164 17.94 4.40 1.53
CA LEU A 164 18.28 5.40 0.50
C LEU A 164 18.79 6.72 1.09
N ALA A 165 18.57 6.98 2.38
CA ALA A 165 19.03 8.15 3.12
C ALA A 165 19.79 7.69 4.37
N PRO A 166 21.08 7.31 4.28
CA PRO A 166 21.83 6.65 5.37
C PRO A 166 21.95 7.48 6.64
N GLU A 167 21.87 8.80 6.53
CA GLU A 167 21.92 9.73 7.65
C GLU A 167 20.61 9.78 8.44
N PHE A 168 19.51 9.29 7.85
CA PHE A 168 18.20 9.28 8.48
C PHE A 168 17.92 7.92 9.11
N VAL A 169 17.74 7.90 10.43
CA VAL A 169 17.39 6.69 11.19
C VAL A 169 16.18 6.96 12.05
N SER A 170 15.11 6.18 11.83
CA SER A 170 13.90 6.25 12.65
C SER A 170 13.39 4.84 12.95
N THR A 171 13.29 4.48 14.23
CA THR A 171 12.73 3.19 14.65
C THR A 171 11.23 3.06 14.33
N LEU A 172 10.50 4.17 14.25
CA LEU A 172 9.09 4.22 13.88
C LEU A 172 8.85 4.09 12.37
N PHE A 173 9.90 4.21 11.54
CA PHE A 173 9.75 4.23 10.09
C PHE A 173 9.09 2.96 9.54
N GLY A 174 9.46 1.79 10.07
CA GLY A 174 8.83 0.52 9.70
C GLY A 174 7.33 0.52 10.00
N ALA A 175 6.95 0.97 11.21
CA ALA A 175 5.54 1.09 11.60
C ALA A 175 4.79 2.08 10.72
N PHE A 176 5.37 3.21 10.41
CA PHE A 176 4.80 4.21 9.51
C PHE A 176 4.48 3.62 8.12
N VAL A 177 5.41 2.84 7.57
CA VAL A 177 5.23 2.22 6.24
C VAL A 177 4.15 1.14 6.27
N PHE A 178 4.18 0.20 7.23
CA PHE A 178 3.18 -0.87 7.22
C PHE A 178 1.77 -0.39 7.62
N ILE A 179 1.64 0.62 8.46
CA ILE A 179 0.35 1.28 8.75
C ILE A 179 -0.12 2.09 7.53
N GLY A 180 0.77 2.78 6.83
CA GLY A 180 0.48 3.44 5.56
C GLY A 180 -0.07 2.46 4.51
N ASN A 181 0.49 1.25 4.43
CA ASN A 181 -0.01 0.19 3.55
C ASN A 181 -1.44 -0.25 3.93
N LEU A 182 -1.75 -0.39 5.23
CA LEU A 182 -3.11 -0.68 5.71
C LEU A 182 -4.07 0.47 5.42
N TYR A 183 -3.63 1.72 5.61
CA TYR A 183 -4.40 2.91 5.25
C TYR A 183 -4.75 2.92 3.75
N GLY A 184 -3.77 2.63 2.89
CA GLY A 184 -3.96 2.49 1.45
C GLY A 184 -4.90 1.34 1.07
N ALA A 185 -4.78 0.18 1.72
CA ALA A 185 -5.68 -0.94 1.49
C ALA A 185 -7.12 -0.62 1.89
N LEU A 186 -7.34 0.04 3.03
CA LEU A 186 -8.66 0.51 3.46
C LEU A 186 -9.22 1.54 2.49
N ALA A 187 -8.40 2.47 1.99
CA ALA A 187 -8.82 3.44 0.97
C ALA A 187 -9.21 2.74 -0.34
N ALA A 188 -8.45 1.77 -0.81
CA ALA A 188 -8.77 1.00 -2.01
C ALA A 188 -10.05 0.17 -1.84
N LEU A 189 -10.27 -0.46 -0.66
CA LEU A 189 -11.50 -1.17 -0.32
C LEU A 189 -12.70 -0.22 -0.26
N ALA A 190 -12.54 0.94 0.39
CA ALA A 190 -13.60 1.95 0.51
C ALA A 190 -13.97 2.54 -0.85
N LEU A 191 -12.98 2.79 -1.72
CA LEU A 191 -13.22 3.24 -3.10
C LEU A 191 -14.01 2.17 -3.88
N THR A 192 -13.57 0.91 -3.81
CA THR A 192 -14.26 -0.19 -4.52
C THR A 192 -15.69 -0.36 -4.01
N ALA A 193 -15.90 -0.34 -2.69
CA ALA A 193 -17.24 -0.41 -2.10
C ALA A 193 -18.12 0.77 -2.50
N ALA A 194 -17.57 2.00 -2.53
CA ALA A 194 -18.29 3.19 -2.96
C ALA A 194 -18.67 3.17 -4.45
N LEU A 195 -17.82 2.60 -5.31
CA LEU A 195 -18.13 2.40 -6.73
C LEU A 195 -19.20 1.34 -6.93
N LEU A 196 -19.12 0.21 -6.20
CA LEU A 196 -20.14 -0.84 -6.22
C LEU A 196 -21.51 -0.32 -5.75
N ALA A 197 -21.53 0.49 -4.70
CA ALA A 197 -22.78 1.09 -4.18
C ALA A 197 -23.51 1.98 -5.21
N ARG A 198 -22.80 2.49 -6.23
CA ARG A 198 -23.38 3.28 -7.32
C ARG A 198 -23.94 2.42 -8.46
N ALA A 199 -23.50 1.16 -8.56
CA ALA A 199 -23.96 0.25 -9.59
C ALA A 199 -25.23 -0.49 -9.08
N PRO A 200 -26.31 -0.60 -9.88
CA PRO A 200 -27.55 -1.25 -9.46
C PRO A 200 -27.33 -2.68 -8.93
N ALA A 201 -26.47 -3.45 -9.60
CA ALA A 201 -26.14 -4.81 -9.20
C ALA A 201 -25.22 -4.90 -7.96
N GLY A 202 -24.54 -3.82 -7.58
CA GLY A 202 -23.59 -3.79 -6.48
C GLY A 202 -24.12 -3.17 -5.19
N ALA A 203 -25.27 -2.50 -5.22
CA ALA A 203 -25.83 -1.78 -4.08
C ALA A 203 -26.10 -2.69 -2.88
N ALA A 204 -26.53 -3.93 -3.13
CA ALA A 204 -26.74 -4.93 -2.08
C ALA A 204 -25.44 -5.39 -1.40
N LEU A 205 -24.31 -5.36 -2.11
CA LEU A 205 -22.99 -5.72 -1.59
C LEU A 205 -22.36 -4.62 -0.72
N ALA A 206 -22.76 -3.35 -0.95
CA ALA A 206 -22.21 -2.19 -0.26
C ALA A 206 -23.33 -1.27 0.30
N PRO A 207 -24.15 -1.75 1.25
CA PRO A 207 -25.20 -0.94 1.86
C PRO A 207 -24.58 0.22 2.66
N PRO A 208 -25.33 1.32 2.92
CA PRO A 208 -24.84 2.52 3.61
C PRO A 208 -24.19 2.23 4.96
N GLN A 209 -24.60 1.18 5.64
CA GLN A 209 -24.01 0.76 6.91
C GLN A 209 -22.56 0.27 6.72
N ARG A 210 -22.30 -0.57 5.71
CA ARG A 210 -20.93 -1.04 5.39
C ARG A 210 -20.02 0.12 4.97
N LEU A 211 -20.54 1.05 4.18
CA LEU A 211 -19.79 2.26 3.81
C LEU A 211 -19.42 3.07 5.05
N HIS A 212 -20.36 3.21 5.99
CA HIS A 212 -20.13 3.91 7.25
C HIS A 212 -19.03 3.23 8.09
N ASP A 213 -19.03 1.90 8.18
CA ASP A 213 -18.04 1.16 8.96
C ASP A 213 -16.64 1.25 8.32
N LEU A 214 -16.55 1.12 7.00
CA LEU A 214 -15.30 1.40 6.27
C LEU A 214 -14.85 2.84 6.43
N GLY A 215 -15.75 3.81 6.37
CA GLY A 215 -15.44 5.22 6.59
C GLY A 215 -14.95 5.51 8.00
N LYS A 216 -15.41 4.77 9.03
CA LYS A 216 -14.87 4.86 10.40
C LYS A 216 -13.43 4.35 10.46
N LEU A 217 -13.17 3.19 9.85
CA LEU A 217 -11.82 2.63 9.81
C LEU A 217 -10.87 3.53 9.02
N LEU A 218 -11.30 4.01 7.86
CA LEU A 218 -10.50 4.92 7.03
C LEU A 218 -10.16 6.21 7.81
N PHE A 219 -11.13 6.76 8.56
CA PHE A 219 -10.91 7.93 9.41
C PHE A 219 -9.94 7.64 10.56
N ALA A 220 -10.06 6.47 11.22
CA ALA A 220 -9.15 6.08 12.29
C ALA A 220 -7.71 5.91 11.78
N PHE A 221 -7.53 5.29 10.61
CA PHE A 221 -6.21 5.16 10.00
C PHE A 221 -5.66 6.48 9.45
N CYS A 222 -6.51 7.41 9.04
CA CYS A 222 -6.12 8.78 8.72
C CYS A 222 -5.43 9.45 9.93
N LEU A 223 -6.04 9.36 11.11
CA LEU A 223 -5.46 9.89 12.35
C LEU A 223 -4.18 9.17 12.75
N LEU A 224 -4.17 7.84 12.68
CA LEU A 224 -3.02 7.01 13.06
C LEU A 224 -1.81 7.27 12.14
N TRP A 225 -2.03 7.35 10.83
CA TRP A 225 -0.99 7.65 9.84
C TRP A 225 -0.37 9.04 10.10
N THR A 226 -1.21 10.05 10.31
CA THR A 226 -0.76 11.42 10.64
C THR A 226 -0.01 11.47 11.97
N TYR A 227 -0.49 10.76 12.98
CA TYR A 227 0.18 10.63 14.27
C TYR A 227 1.58 10.02 14.11
N LEU A 228 1.73 8.93 13.35
CA LEU A 228 3.03 8.31 13.11
C LEU A 228 3.97 9.21 12.33
N LEU A 229 3.47 9.94 11.33
CA LEU A 229 4.26 10.94 10.61
C LEU A 229 4.76 12.04 11.55
N PHE A 230 3.87 12.61 12.35
CA PHE A 230 4.22 13.65 13.33
C PHE A 230 5.21 13.13 14.37
N SER A 231 5.02 11.90 14.86
CA SER A 231 5.89 11.27 15.84
C SER A 231 7.33 11.02 15.34
N GLN A 232 7.56 11.00 14.05
CA GLN A 232 8.90 10.96 13.47
C GLN A 232 9.51 12.35 13.33
N ILE A 233 8.70 13.34 12.91
CA ILE A 233 9.17 14.71 12.70
C ILE A 233 9.50 15.39 14.04
N LEU A 234 8.67 15.19 15.06
CA LEU A 234 8.79 15.87 16.34
C LEU A 234 10.15 15.65 17.05
N PRO A 235 10.67 14.41 17.19
CA PRO A 235 11.97 14.20 17.83
C PRO A 235 13.13 14.83 17.05
N ILE A 236 13.10 14.74 15.71
CA ILE A 236 14.12 15.31 14.84
C ILE A 236 14.11 16.84 14.92
N TRP A 237 12.92 17.45 14.90
CA TRP A 237 12.74 18.89 15.02
C TRP A 237 13.18 19.40 16.38
N TYR A 238 12.80 18.69 17.46
CA TYR A 238 13.16 19.08 18.84
C TYR A 238 14.63 18.84 19.15
N GLY A 239 15.19 17.71 18.71
CA GLY A 239 16.59 17.33 18.88
C GLY A 239 17.55 18.23 18.10
N ASN A 240 17.11 18.73 16.95
CA ASN A 240 17.84 19.65 16.05
C ASN A 240 19.29 19.23 15.80
N LEU A 241 19.52 17.94 15.63
CA LEU A 241 20.87 17.41 15.32
C LEU A 241 21.14 17.58 13.81
N PRO A 242 22.23 18.24 13.40
CA PRO A 242 22.49 18.57 11.99
C PRO A 242 22.44 17.37 11.04
N HIS A 243 22.91 16.20 11.47
CA HIS A 243 22.92 14.98 10.66
C HIS A 243 21.53 14.34 10.51
N GLU A 244 20.60 14.55 11.45
CA GLU A 244 19.23 14.03 11.37
C GLU A 244 18.28 15.00 10.67
N THR A 245 18.48 16.30 10.88
CA THR A 245 17.60 17.32 10.30
C THR A 245 17.73 17.42 8.78
N GLY A 246 18.88 17.07 8.20
CA GLY A 246 19.11 17.11 6.76
C GLY A 246 18.03 16.42 5.95
N TYR A 247 17.60 15.24 6.37
CA TYR A 247 16.52 14.49 5.70
C TYR A 247 15.20 15.27 5.61
N LEU A 248 14.83 15.98 6.69
CA LEU A 248 13.61 16.80 6.73
C LEU A 248 13.80 18.10 5.94
N VAL A 249 14.93 18.77 6.11
CA VAL A 249 15.24 20.03 5.41
C VAL A 249 15.17 19.84 3.90
N ASP A 250 15.78 18.79 3.37
CA ASP A 250 15.73 18.47 1.94
C ASP A 250 14.29 18.33 1.41
N ARG A 251 13.37 17.83 2.23
CA ARG A 251 11.95 17.63 1.86
C ARG A 251 11.06 18.82 2.18
N MET A 252 11.51 19.71 3.06
CA MET A 252 10.78 20.93 3.45
C MET A 252 11.26 22.16 2.66
N THR A 253 12.28 22.04 1.81
CA THR A 253 12.77 23.09 0.90
C THR A 253 12.24 22.84 -0.52
N ALA A 254 12.28 23.90 -1.34
CA ALA A 254 11.92 23.80 -2.77
C ALA A 254 12.90 22.85 -3.50
N PRO A 255 12.43 22.04 -4.44
CA PRO A 255 11.05 21.95 -4.97
C PRO A 255 10.12 20.98 -4.22
N TRP A 256 10.59 20.31 -3.14
CA TRP A 256 9.87 19.22 -2.48
C TRP A 256 8.77 19.67 -1.52
N SER A 257 8.93 20.83 -0.90
CA SER A 257 8.03 21.35 0.13
C SER A 257 6.57 21.45 -0.33
N VAL A 258 6.35 21.90 -1.56
CA VAL A 258 4.99 22.02 -2.14
C VAL A 258 4.31 20.64 -2.19
N TRP A 259 5.05 19.61 -2.59
CA TRP A 259 4.53 18.23 -2.66
C TRP A 259 4.29 17.64 -1.29
N GLY A 260 5.12 17.97 -0.30
CA GLY A 260 4.91 17.60 1.10
C GLY A 260 3.62 18.17 1.65
N TRP A 261 3.32 19.44 1.40
CA TRP A 261 2.06 20.07 1.82
C TRP A 261 0.84 19.50 1.08
N ILE A 262 0.95 19.25 -0.23
CA ILE A 262 -0.10 18.58 -1.01
C ILE A 262 -0.37 17.17 -0.45
N MET A 263 0.67 16.42 -0.13
CA MET A 263 0.57 15.10 0.50
C MET A 263 -0.18 15.19 1.84
N MET A 264 0.17 16.14 2.70
CA MET A 264 -0.52 16.34 4.00
C MET A 264 -1.98 16.73 3.83
N LEU A 265 -2.27 17.66 2.92
CA LEU A 265 -3.64 18.09 2.65
C LEU A 265 -4.48 16.93 2.09
N ALA A 266 -3.93 16.15 1.16
CA ALA A 266 -4.61 15.04 0.53
C ALA A 266 -4.70 13.79 1.42
N GLY A 267 -3.71 13.51 2.27
CA GLY A 267 -3.66 12.34 3.14
C GLY A 267 -4.36 12.51 4.48
N PHE A 268 -4.39 13.74 4.98
CA PHE A 268 -5.01 14.08 6.26
C PHE A 268 -6.13 15.12 6.11
N GLY A 269 -5.84 16.33 5.63
CA GLY A 269 -6.77 17.46 5.67
C GLY A 269 -8.11 17.15 5.01
N LEU A 270 -8.09 16.72 3.76
CA LEU A 270 -9.31 16.44 3.00
C LEU A 270 -10.07 15.20 3.52
N PRO A 271 -9.43 14.04 3.76
CA PRO A 271 -10.11 12.89 4.37
C PRO A 271 -10.67 13.20 5.76
N PHE A 272 -9.96 13.95 6.59
CA PHE A 272 -10.42 14.36 7.91
C PHE A 272 -11.74 15.15 7.83
N VAL A 273 -11.79 16.18 7.00
CA VAL A 273 -13.00 17.02 6.84
C VAL A 273 -14.16 16.20 6.24
N LEU A 274 -13.90 15.43 5.18
CA LEU A 274 -14.94 14.65 4.51
C LEU A 274 -15.51 13.53 5.39
N LEU A 275 -14.67 12.89 6.21
CA LEU A 275 -15.06 11.74 7.02
C LEU A 275 -15.38 12.09 8.48
N LEU A 276 -15.30 13.35 8.91
CA LEU A 276 -15.64 13.75 10.28
C LEU A 276 -17.12 13.45 10.58
N GLY A 277 -18.01 13.83 9.68
CA GLY A 277 -19.44 13.65 9.83
C GLY A 277 -19.96 12.26 9.45
N ARG A 278 -21.12 11.87 9.99
CA ARG A 278 -21.80 10.60 9.61
C ARG A 278 -22.20 10.58 8.14
N ALA A 279 -22.62 11.72 7.58
CA ALA A 279 -23.04 11.84 6.18
C ALA A 279 -21.89 11.54 5.21
N GLY A 280 -20.67 12.02 5.51
CA GLY A 280 -19.47 11.77 4.69
C GLY A 280 -19.17 10.27 4.56
N LYS A 281 -19.30 9.53 5.66
CA LYS A 281 -19.05 8.09 5.72
C LYS A 281 -20.11 7.23 5.01
N ARG A 282 -21.36 7.73 4.89
CA ARG A 282 -22.49 6.99 4.28
C ARG A 282 -22.71 7.31 2.81
N ARG A 283 -22.24 8.48 2.33
CA ARG A 283 -22.41 8.90 0.94
C ARG A 283 -21.31 8.33 0.06
N PRO A 284 -21.63 7.49 -0.95
CA PRO A 284 -20.62 6.85 -1.79
C PRO A 284 -19.68 7.85 -2.46
N ALA A 285 -20.20 9.04 -2.86
CA ALA A 285 -19.41 10.07 -3.51
C ALA A 285 -18.31 10.62 -2.59
N LEU A 286 -18.65 11.00 -1.34
CA LEU A 286 -17.71 11.58 -0.39
C LEU A 286 -16.68 10.56 0.08
N LEU A 287 -17.13 9.31 0.31
CA LEU A 287 -16.20 8.23 0.67
C LEU A 287 -15.24 7.93 -0.49
N ALA A 288 -15.71 7.90 -1.73
CA ALA A 288 -14.85 7.73 -2.90
C ALA A 288 -13.83 8.87 -3.04
N SER A 289 -14.26 10.13 -2.88
CA SER A 289 -13.37 11.30 -2.94
C SER A 289 -12.29 11.25 -1.86
N ALA A 290 -12.65 10.93 -0.62
CA ALA A 290 -11.68 10.74 0.46
C ALA A 290 -10.70 9.60 0.16
N SER A 291 -11.20 8.48 -0.38
CA SER A 291 -10.36 7.33 -0.72
C SER A 291 -9.36 7.63 -1.85
N VAL A 292 -9.80 8.32 -2.90
CA VAL A 292 -8.91 8.74 -4.01
C VAL A 292 -7.85 9.70 -3.49
N SER A 293 -8.23 10.65 -2.64
CA SER A 293 -7.30 11.61 -2.01
C SER A 293 -6.23 10.89 -1.20
N VAL A 294 -6.61 9.90 -0.38
CA VAL A 294 -5.68 9.08 0.42
C VAL A 294 -4.71 8.30 -0.49
N LEU A 295 -5.22 7.63 -1.52
CA LEU A 295 -4.37 6.86 -2.44
C LEU A 295 -3.36 7.75 -3.17
N PHE A 296 -3.79 8.95 -3.58
CA PHE A 296 -2.92 9.95 -4.18
C PHE A 296 -1.86 10.46 -3.19
N ALA A 297 -2.24 10.73 -1.94
CA ALA A 297 -1.32 11.16 -0.90
C ALA A 297 -0.26 10.11 -0.58
N LEU A 298 -0.65 8.83 -0.48
CA LEU A 298 0.28 7.73 -0.24
C LEU A 298 1.21 7.50 -1.45
N TRP A 299 0.75 7.74 -2.67
CA TRP A 299 1.60 7.73 -3.85
C TRP A 299 2.64 8.86 -3.80
N LEU A 300 2.24 10.08 -3.42
CA LEU A 300 3.17 11.19 -3.19
C LEU A 300 4.15 10.89 -2.05
N GLU A 301 3.67 10.31 -0.94
CA GLU A 301 4.49 9.91 0.19
C GLU A 301 5.64 8.99 -0.25
N ARG A 302 5.32 7.90 -0.98
CA ARG A 302 6.35 6.98 -1.49
C ARG A 302 7.31 7.67 -2.45
N SER A 303 6.80 8.55 -3.29
CA SER A 303 7.63 9.34 -4.21
C SER A 303 8.55 10.29 -3.46
N LEU A 304 8.08 10.97 -2.39
CA LEU A 304 8.89 11.84 -1.55
C LEU A 304 9.93 11.10 -0.70
N MET A 305 9.70 9.83 -0.39
CA MET A 305 10.71 9.00 0.27
C MET A 305 11.85 8.62 -0.67
N VAL A 306 11.55 8.34 -1.94
CA VAL A 306 12.47 7.72 -2.91
C VAL A 306 13.13 8.74 -3.83
N ALA A 307 12.37 9.67 -4.41
CA ALA A 307 12.84 10.54 -5.47
C ALA A 307 13.97 11.52 -5.08
N PRO A 308 13.97 12.14 -3.88
CA PRO A 308 15.06 13.02 -3.47
C PRO A 308 16.40 12.29 -3.43
N ALA A 309 16.40 11.01 -3.04
CA ALA A 309 17.62 10.22 -2.91
C ALA A 309 18.11 9.61 -4.22
N LEU A 310 17.22 9.17 -5.11
CA LEU A 310 17.58 8.46 -6.35
C LEU A 310 17.63 9.35 -7.57
N SER A 311 16.63 10.22 -7.78
CA SER A 311 16.49 10.99 -9.01
C SER A 311 16.87 12.46 -8.88
N GLY A 312 16.74 13.03 -7.69
CA GLY A 312 16.88 14.47 -7.45
C GLY A 312 15.82 15.33 -8.18
N ALA A 313 14.90 14.70 -8.91
CA ALA A 313 13.88 15.35 -9.70
C ALA A 313 12.50 15.23 -9.05
N PRO A 314 11.63 16.25 -9.14
CA PRO A 314 10.27 16.22 -8.62
C PRO A 314 9.46 15.02 -9.17
N PRO A 315 8.45 14.52 -8.42
CA PRO A 315 7.69 13.31 -8.78
C PRO A 315 6.70 13.52 -9.94
N TRP A 316 6.96 14.49 -10.81
CA TRP A 316 6.10 14.86 -11.93
C TRP A 316 6.84 14.82 -13.26
N GLY A 317 6.37 13.95 -14.11
CA GLY A 317 6.82 13.84 -15.48
C GLY A 317 6.08 12.70 -16.16
N TRP A 318 6.28 12.56 -17.46
CA TRP A 318 5.66 11.51 -18.24
C TRP A 318 6.09 10.11 -17.76
N ILE A 319 7.33 9.95 -17.25
CA ILE A 319 7.86 8.68 -16.72
C ILE A 319 7.08 8.28 -15.46
N GLU A 320 7.02 9.16 -14.47
CA GLU A 320 6.38 8.90 -13.18
C GLU A 320 4.88 8.61 -13.35
N LEU A 321 4.19 9.42 -14.15
CA LEU A 321 2.76 9.25 -14.39
C LEU A 321 2.45 7.97 -15.19
N SER A 322 3.23 7.68 -16.24
CA SER A 322 3.01 6.47 -17.03
C SER A 322 3.28 5.19 -16.22
N VAL A 323 4.35 5.17 -15.41
CA VAL A 323 4.66 4.04 -14.51
C VAL A 323 3.57 3.89 -13.44
N ALA A 324 3.06 4.98 -12.87
CA ALA A 324 1.97 4.96 -11.89
C ALA A 324 0.68 4.40 -12.52
N LEU A 325 0.28 4.90 -13.70
CA LEU A 325 -0.89 4.40 -14.42
C LEU A 325 -0.75 2.93 -14.80
N GLY A 326 0.43 2.52 -15.28
CA GLY A 326 0.70 1.13 -15.63
C GLY A 326 0.64 0.19 -14.46
N SER A 327 1.22 0.59 -13.34
CA SER A 327 1.21 -0.18 -12.10
C SER A 327 -0.20 -0.29 -11.51
N ALA A 328 -0.98 0.80 -11.49
CA ALA A 328 -2.38 0.80 -11.09
C ALA A 328 -3.24 -0.06 -12.03
N GLY A 329 -2.98 -0.01 -13.36
CA GLY A 329 -3.62 -0.87 -14.34
C GLY A 329 -3.34 -2.35 -14.11
N ALA A 330 -2.09 -2.71 -13.79
CA ALA A 330 -1.70 -4.08 -13.46
C ALA A 330 -2.39 -4.56 -12.17
N PHE A 331 -2.41 -3.72 -11.13
CA PHE A 331 -3.10 -4.02 -9.87
C PHE A 331 -4.60 -4.26 -10.11
N THR A 332 -5.30 -3.35 -10.79
CA THR A 332 -6.74 -3.49 -11.06
C THR A 332 -7.05 -4.70 -11.93
N LEU A 333 -6.20 -5.03 -12.90
CA LEU A 333 -6.34 -6.22 -13.73
C LEU A 333 -6.21 -7.52 -12.93
N CYS A 334 -5.19 -7.62 -12.08
CA CYS A 334 -4.98 -8.78 -11.21
C CYS A 334 -6.15 -8.96 -10.22
N VAL A 335 -6.58 -7.89 -9.57
CA VAL A 335 -7.70 -7.92 -8.60
C VAL A 335 -9.02 -8.27 -9.29
N GLY A 336 -9.27 -7.72 -10.49
CA GLY A 336 -10.48 -7.98 -11.27
C GLY A 336 -10.59 -9.41 -11.80
N ARG A 337 -9.45 -10.05 -12.08
CA ARG A 337 -9.36 -11.45 -12.53
C ARG A 337 -9.30 -12.46 -11.37
N GLY A 338 -9.18 -11.98 -10.14
CA GLY A 338 -9.18 -12.84 -8.96
C GLY A 338 -10.44 -13.72 -8.88
N PRO A 339 -10.33 -14.94 -8.36
CA PRO A 339 -11.45 -15.89 -8.31
C PRO A 339 -12.64 -15.28 -7.57
N SER A 340 -13.82 -15.37 -8.18
CA SER A 340 -15.09 -15.06 -7.50
C SER A 340 -15.41 -16.22 -6.55
N ARG A 341 -15.45 -15.95 -5.26
CA ARG A 341 -15.91 -16.93 -4.28
C ARG A 341 -17.40 -16.75 -4.04
N SER A 342 -18.12 -17.85 -3.88
CA SER A 342 -19.50 -17.83 -3.40
C SER A 342 -19.59 -17.08 -2.06
N PRO A 343 -20.72 -16.40 -1.78
CA PRO A 343 -20.97 -15.81 -0.46
C PRO A 343 -20.65 -16.80 0.64
N ASP A 344 -20.01 -16.33 1.72
CA ASP A 344 -19.63 -17.18 2.84
C ASP A 344 -20.91 -17.62 3.59
N PRO A 345 -21.23 -18.91 3.68
CA PRO A 345 -22.42 -19.38 4.39
C PRO A 345 -22.43 -19.03 5.88
N LEU A 346 -21.33 -18.49 6.42
CA LEU A 346 -21.23 -18.04 7.81
C LEU A 346 -21.83 -16.64 8.04
N THR A 347 -22.22 -15.91 6.99
CA THR A 347 -22.80 -14.55 7.10
C THR A 347 -24.31 -14.54 6.94
N ASP A 348 -24.93 -15.65 6.50
CA ASP A 348 -26.36 -15.73 6.17
C ASP A 348 -27.20 -16.39 7.29
N GLY A 349 -26.67 -16.52 8.49
CA GLY A 349 -27.47 -16.89 9.65
C GLY A 349 -28.45 -15.76 10.02
N PRO A 350 -29.73 -16.05 10.35
CA PRO A 350 -30.68 -15.01 10.74
C PRO A 350 -30.17 -14.26 11.97
N MET A 351 -30.34 -12.93 11.93
CA MET A 351 -30.06 -12.03 13.05
C MET A 351 -31.03 -12.31 14.20
#